data_16ed54ff80e433c9d20e848c22048563
#
_entry.id   16ed54ff80e433c9d20e848c22048563
#
_cell.length_a   1.000
_cell.length_b   1.000
_cell.length_c   1.000
_cell.angle_alpha   90.00
_cell.angle_beta   90.00
_cell.angle_gamma   90.00
#
_symmetry.space_group_name_H-M   'P 1'
#
loop_
_entity.id
_entity.type
_entity.pdbx_description
1 polymer ?
#
loop_
_entity_poly.entity_id
_entity_poly.type
_entity_poly.pdbx_seq_one_letter_code
_entity_poly.pdbx_strand_id
1 'polypeptide(L)'
;MNTEIANAVNAAGDKAQYDTRVKRLLAQKSILAHILVKTVDEFKGMKPEDVVKYIEGEPSISVVPVEPGLANMEKTDATGQRIVGLNTENTEINEGLVRFDIIFYVRMKNGLSQIIVNIEAQKDEPTEYKILNRAIFYVSRLISSQKERDFVNTNYDDIKQVFSIWICMNMDDNSVSHIHLTKDEMLKPYNWKGNLDLLNIVLIGITNEIPEHDEKYEMHRLIGALLSSELKEQEKLDIIEHEYNIPISQEFREDVSIMCNLSQGIEDKAIAKIVLNMYKIGYTPNQIADAVGVSVDEVETIIKKKEPAMA
;
A
#
# COMPACT_ATOMS: atom_id res chain seq x y z
N MET A 1 -14.06 31.05 15.61
CA MET A 1 -14.25 30.02 14.55
C MET A 1 -13.60 28.73 15.00
N ASN A 2 -14.34 27.64 14.95
CA ASN A 2 -14.12 26.43 15.73
C ASN A 2 -12.72 25.80 15.52
N THR A 3 -11.85 25.95 16.50
CA THR A 3 -10.49 25.35 16.52
C THR A 3 -10.51 23.82 16.34
N GLU A 4 -11.58 23.13 16.74
CA GLU A 4 -11.72 21.69 16.56
C GLU A 4 -11.91 21.28 15.08
N ILE A 5 -12.71 22.05 14.31
CA ILE A 5 -12.88 21.80 12.88
C ILE A 5 -11.56 22.06 12.14
N ALA A 6 -10.87 23.14 12.46
CA ALA A 6 -9.56 23.45 11.86
C ALA A 6 -8.50 22.39 12.18
N ASN A 7 -8.47 21.88 13.42
CA ASN A 7 -7.57 20.79 13.80
C ASN A 7 -7.93 19.46 13.14
N ALA A 8 -9.22 19.15 12.98
CA ALA A 8 -9.67 17.94 12.26
C ALA A 8 -9.35 18.02 10.76
N VAL A 9 -9.50 19.17 10.13
CA VAL A 9 -9.14 19.40 8.73
C VAL A 9 -7.64 19.28 8.51
N ASN A 10 -6.82 19.85 9.42
CA ASN A 10 -5.35 19.73 9.34
C ASN A 10 -4.89 18.27 9.56
N ALA A 11 -5.47 17.56 10.52
CA ALA A 11 -5.12 16.15 10.76
C ALA A 11 -5.51 15.25 9.58
N ALA A 12 -6.66 15.51 8.94
CA ALA A 12 -7.07 14.82 7.71
C ALA A 12 -6.12 15.13 6.54
N GLY A 13 -5.65 16.39 6.43
CA GLY A 13 -4.66 16.81 5.45
C GLY A 13 -3.31 16.11 5.62
N ASP A 14 -2.80 16.04 6.85
CA ASP A 14 -1.53 15.37 7.15
C ASP A 14 -1.60 13.87 6.86
N LYS A 15 -2.72 13.21 7.21
CA LYS A 15 -2.93 11.79 6.93
C LYS A 15 -2.99 11.53 5.41
N ALA A 16 -3.67 12.37 4.65
CA ALA A 16 -3.73 12.24 3.19
C ALA A 16 -2.36 12.47 2.53
N GLN A 17 -1.56 13.40 3.06
CA GLN A 17 -0.18 13.63 2.59
C GLN A 17 0.72 12.44 2.92
N TYR A 18 0.64 11.90 4.13
CA TYR A 18 1.36 10.70 4.54
C TYR A 18 1.06 9.52 3.59
N ASP A 19 -0.22 9.25 3.36
CA ASP A 19 -0.67 8.18 2.46
C ASP A 19 -0.13 8.37 1.03
N THR A 20 -0.13 9.59 0.52
CA THR A 20 0.45 9.92 -0.79
C THR A 20 1.95 9.61 -0.85
N ARG A 21 2.72 9.92 0.22
CA ARG A 21 4.16 9.64 0.25
C ARG A 21 4.46 8.15 0.34
N VAL A 22 3.71 7.42 1.18
CA VAL A 22 3.78 5.96 1.27
C VAL A 22 3.58 5.33 -0.12
N LYS A 23 2.53 5.74 -0.84
CA LYS A 23 2.26 5.23 -2.19
C LYS A 23 3.38 5.54 -3.17
N ARG A 24 3.96 6.75 -3.14
CA ARG A 24 5.09 7.12 -4.00
C ARG A 24 6.33 6.29 -3.72
N LEU A 25 6.64 6.04 -2.44
CA LEU A 25 7.77 5.20 -2.04
C LEU A 25 7.56 3.75 -2.46
N LEU A 26 6.38 3.17 -2.16
CA LEU A 26 6.05 1.81 -2.57
C LEU A 26 5.98 1.63 -4.09
N ALA A 27 5.64 2.67 -4.85
CA ALA A 27 5.59 2.64 -6.31
C ALA A 27 6.97 2.68 -6.98
N GLN A 28 8.07 2.86 -6.23
CA GLN A 28 9.42 2.77 -6.78
C GLN A 28 9.68 1.35 -7.32
N LYS A 29 10.12 1.23 -8.58
CA LYS A 29 10.33 -0.06 -9.24
C LYS A 29 11.27 -0.98 -8.48
N SER A 30 12.28 -0.42 -7.81
CA SER A 30 13.19 -1.18 -6.95
C SER A 30 12.48 -1.80 -5.75
N ILE A 31 11.59 -1.07 -5.08
CA ILE A 31 10.75 -1.58 -3.99
C ILE A 31 9.79 -2.65 -4.50
N LEU A 32 9.08 -2.35 -5.61
CA LEU A 32 8.15 -3.30 -6.23
C LEU A 32 8.83 -4.60 -6.64
N ALA A 33 10.06 -4.54 -7.13
CA ALA A 33 10.83 -5.73 -7.51
C ALA A 33 11.08 -6.65 -6.30
N HIS A 34 11.39 -6.10 -5.12
CA HIS A 34 11.53 -6.90 -3.88
C HIS A 34 10.21 -7.57 -3.46
N ILE A 35 9.07 -6.91 -3.69
CA ILE A 35 7.75 -7.49 -3.43
C ILE A 35 7.48 -8.61 -4.44
N LEU A 36 7.72 -8.37 -5.73
CA LEU A 36 7.43 -9.33 -6.81
C LEU A 36 8.22 -10.63 -6.68
N VAL A 37 9.49 -10.60 -6.31
CA VAL A 37 10.30 -11.82 -6.15
C VAL A 37 9.82 -12.73 -5.01
N LYS A 38 9.07 -12.19 -4.06
CA LYS A 38 8.51 -12.95 -2.93
C LYS A 38 7.03 -13.34 -3.13
N THR A 39 6.31 -12.66 -4.03
CA THR A 39 4.85 -12.83 -4.17
C THR A 39 4.41 -13.42 -5.50
N VAL A 40 5.22 -13.32 -6.55
CA VAL A 40 4.89 -13.80 -7.90
C VAL A 40 5.83 -14.94 -8.30
N ASP A 41 5.27 -16.13 -8.48
CA ASP A 41 6.05 -17.36 -8.75
C ASP A 41 7.00 -17.23 -9.95
N GLU A 42 6.60 -16.47 -10.97
CA GLU A 42 7.41 -16.20 -12.16
C GLU A 42 8.77 -15.57 -11.83
N PHE A 43 8.85 -14.79 -10.74
CA PHE A 43 10.06 -14.07 -10.33
C PHE A 43 10.80 -14.71 -9.16
N LYS A 44 10.27 -15.81 -8.59
CA LYS A 44 10.94 -16.51 -7.49
C LYS A 44 12.38 -16.92 -7.88
N GLY A 45 13.30 -16.66 -6.97
CA GLY A 45 14.73 -16.95 -7.14
C GLY A 45 15.48 -16.01 -8.08
N MET A 46 14.82 -14.98 -8.63
CA MET A 46 15.50 -13.87 -9.30
C MET A 46 15.99 -12.85 -8.28
N LYS A 47 17.04 -12.11 -8.67
CA LYS A 47 17.45 -10.93 -7.92
C LYS A 47 16.49 -9.78 -8.21
N PRO A 48 16.13 -8.95 -7.19
CA PRO A 48 15.21 -7.83 -7.40
C PRO A 48 15.65 -6.87 -8.51
N GLU A 49 16.95 -6.56 -8.60
CA GLU A 49 17.51 -5.70 -9.65
C GLU A 49 17.26 -6.23 -11.07
N ASP A 50 17.18 -7.55 -11.23
CA ASP A 50 16.86 -8.19 -12.51
C ASP A 50 15.34 -8.12 -12.83
N VAL A 51 14.49 -7.97 -11.82
CA VAL A 51 13.04 -7.89 -11.99
C VAL A 51 12.58 -6.48 -12.40
N VAL A 52 13.30 -5.43 -12.02
CA VAL A 52 12.98 -4.03 -12.37
C VAL A 52 12.67 -3.85 -13.85
N LYS A 53 13.42 -4.49 -14.74
CA LYS A 53 13.24 -4.39 -16.21
C LYS A 53 11.95 -5.00 -16.75
N TYR A 54 11.28 -5.84 -15.96
CA TYR A 54 9.99 -6.44 -16.32
C TYR A 54 8.81 -5.56 -15.91
N ILE A 55 9.01 -4.53 -15.08
CA ILE A 55 7.99 -3.56 -14.71
C ILE A 55 7.86 -2.55 -15.84
N GLU A 56 6.71 -2.57 -16.54
CA GLU A 56 6.46 -1.72 -17.70
C GLU A 56 6.06 -0.30 -17.28
N GLY A 57 6.56 0.70 -18.00
CA GLY A 57 6.24 2.11 -17.80
C GLY A 57 6.52 2.57 -16.36
N GLU A 58 5.90 3.65 -15.96
CA GLU A 58 5.92 4.10 -14.55
C GLU A 58 4.66 3.60 -13.84
N PRO A 59 4.78 3.07 -12.61
CA PRO A 59 3.61 2.67 -11.83
C PRO A 59 2.66 3.83 -11.60
N SER A 60 1.36 3.61 -11.84
CA SER A 60 0.33 4.62 -11.66
C SER A 60 -0.11 4.66 -10.20
N ILE A 61 0.01 5.82 -9.58
CA ILE A 61 -0.47 6.08 -8.22
C ILE A 61 -1.85 6.72 -8.29
N SER A 62 -2.75 6.30 -7.43
CA SER A 62 -4.17 6.64 -7.34
C SER A 62 -4.52 8.13 -7.58
N VAL A 63 -4.76 8.51 -8.82
CA VAL A 63 -5.35 9.83 -9.16
C VAL A 63 -6.46 9.70 -10.21
N VAL A 64 -6.64 8.52 -10.79
CA VAL A 64 -7.50 8.36 -11.99
C VAL A 64 -8.47 7.19 -11.80
N PRO A 65 -9.80 7.38 -11.89
CA PRO A 65 -10.78 6.31 -11.73
C PRO A 65 -10.72 5.25 -12.84
N VAL A 66 -10.90 3.97 -12.48
CA VAL A 66 -11.07 2.87 -13.45
C VAL A 66 -12.54 2.80 -13.87
N GLU A 67 -12.87 3.25 -15.07
CA GLU A 67 -14.21 3.12 -15.61
C GLU A 67 -14.40 1.77 -16.34
N PRO A 68 -15.57 1.13 -16.27
CA PRO A 68 -15.85 -0.04 -17.09
C PRO A 68 -15.95 0.37 -18.57
N GLY A 69 -15.09 -0.18 -19.39
CA GLY A 69 -15.32 -0.34 -20.82
C GLY A 69 -14.90 0.78 -21.78
N LEU A 70 -14.97 2.07 -21.52
CA LEU A 70 -14.79 3.07 -22.58
C LEU A 70 -13.68 4.12 -22.36
N ALA A 71 -13.24 4.35 -21.15
CA ALA A 71 -12.27 5.40 -20.83
C ALA A 71 -10.80 4.92 -20.81
N ASN A 72 -10.58 3.63 -20.90
CA ASN A 72 -9.26 2.99 -20.77
C ASN A 72 -8.65 2.60 -22.13
N MET A 73 -8.87 3.42 -23.16
CA MET A 73 -8.23 3.20 -24.44
C MET A 73 -6.72 3.27 -24.31
N GLU A 74 -6.08 2.19 -24.70
CA GLU A 74 -4.64 2.05 -24.79
C GLU A 74 -4.07 3.16 -25.70
N LYS A 75 -3.20 4.00 -25.13
CA LYS A 75 -2.38 4.93 -25.91
C LYS A 75 -0.96 4.37 -25.92
N THR A 76 -0.46 4.06 -27.09
CA THR A 76 0.97 3.83 -27.32
C THR A 76 1.66 5.17 -27.59
N ASP A 77 2.81 5.39 -26.96
CA ASP A 77 3.67 6.51 -27.31
C ASP A 77 4.38 6.28 -28.66
N ALA A 78 5.11 7.29 -29.13
CA ALA A 78 5.87 7.22 -30.38
C ALA A 78 6.95 6.14 -30.42
N THR A 79 7.27 5.51 -29.29
CA THR A 79 8.25 4.43 -29.15
C THR A 79 7.60 3.04 -29.09
N GLY A 80 6.27 2.95 -29.16
CA GLY A 80 5.51 1.70 -29.03
C GLY A 80 5.34 1.23 -27.59
N GLN A 81 5.72 2.04 -26.62
CA GLN A 81 5.51 1.76 -25.20
C GLN A 81 4.07 2.13 -24.82
N ARG A 82 3.39 1.22 -24.11
CA ARG A 82 2.03 1.46 -23.64
C ARG A 82 2.01 2.62 -22.64
N ILE A 83 1.35 3.72 -22.99
CA ILE A 83 0.94 4.73 -22.01
C ILE A 83 -0.42 4.27 -21.49
N VAL A 84 -0.40 3.53 -20.40
CA VAL A 84 -1.65 3.14 -19.75
C VAL A 84 -2.06 4.27 -18.82
N GLY A 85 -2.98 5.12 -19.29
CA GLY A 85 -3.81 5.91 -18.40
C GLY A 85 -4.79 4.97 -17.70
N LEU A 86 -4.33 4.18 -16.73
CA LEU A 86 -5.22 3.42 -15.88
C LEU A 86 -5.91 4.40 -14.96
N ASN A 87 -7.19 4.54 -15.17
CA ASN A 87 -8.08 5.05 -14.15
C ASN A 87 -8.00 4.11 -12.95
N THR A 88 -7.42 4.54 -11.86
CA THR A 88 -7.28 3.74 -10.63
C THR A 88 -8.59 3.67 -9.82
N GLU A 89 -9.61 4.39 -10.25
CA GLU A 89 -10.94 4.39 -9.64
C GLU A 89 -11.94 3.70 -10.56
N ASN A 90 -12.68 2.74 -10.04
CA ASN A 90 -13.72 2.03 -10.77
C ASN A 90 -15.10 2.53 -10.30
N THR A 91 -15.79 3.26 -11.19
CA THR A 91 -17.14 3.77 -10.91
C THR A 91 -18.17 2.73 -11.31
N GLU A 92 -18.91 2.19 -10.38
CA GLU A 92 -20.12 1.41 -10.67
C GLU A 92 -21.35 2.30 -10.66
N ILE A 93 -22.28 2.01 -11.55
CA ILE A 93 -23.60 2.63 -11.53
C ILE A 93 -24.26 2.21 -10.21
N ASN A 94 -24.35 3.14 -9.24
CA ASN A 94 -24.91 3.00 -7.90
C ASN A 94 -24.04 2.38 -6.80
N GLU A 95 -22.76 2.04 -6.99
CA GLU A 95 -21.95 1.35 -5.97
C GLU A 95 -20.74 2.15 -5.45
N GLY A 96 -20.55 3.38 -5.90
CA GLY A 96 -19.44 4.21 -5.47
C GLY A 96 -18.13 3.93 -6.22
N LEU A 97 -17.11 4.67 -5.85
CA LEU A 97 -15.81 4.72 -6.52
C LEU A 97 -14.86 3.74 -5.85
N VAL A 98 -14.34 2.77 -6.61
CA VAL A 98 -13.26 1.89 -6.13
C VAL A 98 -11.92 2.50 -6.53
N ARG A 99 -11.06 2.78 -5.54
CA ARG A 99 -9.72 3.33 -5.74
C ARG A 99 -8.69 2.26 -5.49
N PHE A 100 -7.72 2.18 -6.39
CA PHE A 100 -6.54 1.34 -6.25
C PHE A 100 -5.33 2.22 -5.91
N ASP A 101 -4.47 1.76 -5.02
CA ASP A 101 -3.36 2.59 -4.56
C ASP A 101 -2.25 2.68 -5.59
N ILE A 102 -1.76 1.55 -6.10
CA ILE A 102 -0.69 1.48 -7.08
C ILE A 102 -1.05 0.42 -8.12
N ILE A 103 -1.11 0.79 -9.39
CA ILE A 103 -1.34 -0.14 -10.50
C ILE A 103 -0.17 -0.05 -11.49
N PHE A 104 0.30 -1.22 -11.92
CA PHE A 104 1.32 -1.32 -12.95
C PHE A 104 1.22 -2.65 -13.69
N TYR A 105 1.89 -2.73 -14.83
CA TYR A 105 2.01 -3.94 -15.61
C TYR A 105 3.39 -4.54 -15.43
N VAL A 106 3.42 -5.87 -15.42
CA VAL A 106 4.67 -6.62 -15.37
C VAL A 106 4.70 -7.60 -16.54
N ARG A 107 5.75 -7.55 -17.34
CA ARG A 107 5.95 -8.50 -18.42
C ARG A 107 6.51 -9.79 -17.88
N MET A 108 5.95 -10.92 -18.33
CA MET A 108 6.48 -12.23 -17.97
C MET A 108 7.84 -12.48 -18.61
N LYS A 109 8.65 -13.36 -18.04
CA LYS A 109 9.98 -13.72 -18.55
C LYS A 109 9.96 -14.17 -20.02
N ASN A 110 8.92 -14.88 -20.43
CA ASN A 110 8.74 -15.33 -21.79
C ASN A 110 8.13 -14.26 -22.74
N GLY A 111 7.81 -13.09 -22.24
CA GLY A 111 7.27 -11.98 -23.00
C GLY A 111 5.83 -12.12 -23.51
N LEU A 112 5.16 -13.25 -23.18
CA LEU A 112 3.87 -13.60 -23.76
C LEU A 112 2.67 -13.05 -22.98
N SER A 113 2.83 -12.73 -21.70
CA SER A 113 1.73 -12.26 -20.86
C SER A 113 2.14 -11.10 -19.99
N GLN A 114 1.16 -10.36 -19.52
CA GLN A 114 1.33 -9.27 -18.57
C GLN A 114 0.58 -9.60 -17.29
N ILE A 115 1.13 -9.14 -16.18
CA ILE A 115 0.49 -9.18 -14.87
C ILE A 115 0.04 -7.78 -14.54
N ILE A 116 -1.20 -7.63 -14.10
CA ILE A 116 -1.70 -6.40 -13.50
C ILE A 116 -1.53 -6.55 -11.99
N VAL A 117 -0.76 -5.67 -11.37
CA VAL A 117 -0.51 -5.69 -9.94
C VAL A 117 -1.11 -4.43 -9.33
N ASN A 118 -1.90 -4.64 -8.30
CA ASN A 118 -2.43 -3.58 -7.46
C ASN A 118 -1.85 -3.77 -6.06
N ILE A 119 -1.30 -2.72 -5.48
CA ILE A 119 -0.79 -2.71 -4.12
C ILE A 119 -1.64 -1.77 -3.28
N GLU A 120 -2.22 -2.31 -2.23
CA GLU A 120 -3.02 -1.59 -1.24
C GLU A 120 -2.28 -1.59 0.10
N ALA A 121 -1.99 -0.41 0.62
CA ALA A 121 -1.38 -0.25 1.94
C ALA A 121 -2.47 0.04 2.98
N GLN A 122 -2.65 -0.87 3.92
CA GLN A 122 -3.59 -0.74 5.04
C GLN A 122 -2.81 -0.53 6.34
N LYS A 123 -3.07 0.57 7.03
CA LYS A 123 -2.39 0.87 8.29
C LYS A 123 -2.87 -0.03 9.43
N ASP A 124 -4.19 -0.30 9.50
CA ASP A 124 -4.81 -1.12 10.53
C ASP A 124 -5.88 -2.02 9.88
N GLU A 125 -6.19 -3.17 10.51
CA GLU A 125 -7.31 -3.99 10.03
C GLU A 125 -8.64 -3.24 10.23
N PRO A 126 -9.44 -3.04 9.15
CA PRO A 126 -10.70 -2.34 9.27
C PRO A 126 -11.71 -3.12 10.12
N THR A 127 -12.45 -2.42 10.96
CA THR A 127 -13.53 -3.02 11.77
C THR A 127 -14.82 -3.20 11.00
N GLU A 128 -15.02 -2.42 9.93
CA GLU A 128 -16.27 -2.34 9.16
C GLU A 128 -16.39 -3.45 8.11
N TYR A 129 -15.26 -4.01 7.65
CA TYR A 129 -15.23 -5.07 6.64
C TYR A 129 -13.99 -5.96 6.81
N LYS A 130 -14.02 -7.14 6.19
CA LYS A 130 -12.87 -8.04 6.16
C LYS A 130 -12.01 -7.76 4.92
N ILE A 131 -10.71 -7.58 5.12
CA ILE A 131 -9.74 -7.27 4.04
C ILE A 131 -9.84 -8.30 2.91
N LEU A 132 -9.91 -9.59 3.22
CA LEU A 132 -10.02 -10.64 2.22
C LEU A 132 -11.24 -10.47 1.31
N ASN A 133 -12.41 -10.11 1.87
CA ASN A 133 -13.62 -9.89 1.07
C ASN A 133 -13.45 -8.70 0.13
N ARG A 134 -12.84 -7.62 0.60
CA ARG A 134 -12.53 -6.45 -0.22
C ARG A 134 -11.51 -6.81 -1.31
N ALA A 135 -10.48 -7.58 -0.99
CA ALA A 135 -9.47 -8.02 -1.95
C ALA A 135 -10.08 -8.89 -3.07
N ILE A 136 -11.01 -9.80 -2.73
CA ILE A 136 -11.77 -10.60 -3.72
C ILE A 136 -12.56 -9.68 -4.65
N PHE A 137 -13.26 -8.70 -4.10
CA PHE A 137 -14.02 -7.73 -4.90
C PHE A 137 -13.09 -6.94 -5.84
N TYR A 138 -11.97 -6.43 -5.35
CA TYR A 138 -11.02 -5.65 -6.11
C TYR A 138 -10.37 -6.46 -7.25
N VAL A 139 -9.90 -7.68 -6.99
CA VAL A 139 -9.30 -8.51 -8.03
C VAL A 139 -10.31 -8.89 -9.12
N SER A 140 -11.57 -9.14 -8.72
CA SER A 140 -12.66 -9.42 -9.67
C SER A 140 -12.96 -8.22 -10.56
N ARG A 141 -12.91 -7.00 -10.00
CA ARG A 141 -13.05 -5.74 -10.76
C ARG A 141 -11.90 -5.55 -11.75
N LEU A 142 -10.67 -5.80 -11.33
CA LEU A 142 -9.49 -5.71 -12.21
C LEU A 142 -9.60 -6.69 -13.39
N ILE A 143 -10.06 -7.93 -13.16
CA ILE A 143 -10.32 -8.88 -14.23
C ILE A 143 -11.42 -8.38 -15.17
N SER A 144 -12.56 -7.95 -14.61
CA SER A 144 -13.70 -7.47 -15.40
C SER A 144 -13.35 -6.22 -16.22
N SER A 145 -12.54 -5.31 -15.68
CA SER A 145 -12.14 -4.05 -16.33
C SER A 145 -11.22 -4.24 -17.55
N GLN A 146 -10.71 -5.45 -17.78
CA GLN A 146 -9.88 -5.75 -18.96
C GLN A 146 -10.68 -5.82 -20.25
N LYS A 147 -12.01 -6.05 -20.17
CA LYS A 147 -12.87 -6.08 -21.34
C LYS A 147 -12.84 -4.71 -22.04
N GLU A 148 -12.78 -4.72 -23.38
CA GLU A 148 -12.64 -3.56 -24.28
C GLU A 148 -11.32 -2.75 -24.10
N ARG A 149 -10.48 -3.16 -23.16
CA ARG A 149 -9.14 -2.59 -22.97
C ARG A 149 -8.05 -3.59 -23.37
N ASP A 150 -8.03 -4.76 -22.74
CA ASP A 150 -7.02 -5.80 -22.94
C ASP A 150 -7.52 -6.91 -23.88
N PHE A 151 -8.83 -7.12 -23.96
CA PHE A 151 -9.47 -8.01 -24.91
C PHE A 151 -10.81 -7.46 -25.37
N VAL A 152 -11.23 -7.86 -26.57
CA VAL A 152 -12.47 -7.40 -27.20
C VAL A 152 -13.39 -8.57 -27.56
N ASN A 153 -14.66 -8.30 -27.68
CA ASN A 153 -15.68 -9.30 -28.04
C ASN A 153 -15.67 -10.49 -27.08
N THR A 154 -15.44 -11.69 -27.62
CA THR A 154 -15.44 -12.98 -26.89
C THR A 154 -14.04 -13.57 -26.72
N ASN A 155 -12.99 -12.79 -26.90
CA ASN A 155 -11.61 -13.26 -26.78
C ASN A 155 -11.18 -13.40 -25.30
N TYR A 156 -11.93 -14.19 -24.54
CA TYR A 156 -11.67 -14.40 -23.10
C TYR A 156 -10.32 -15.06 -22.81
N ASP A 157 -9.70 -15.71 -23.81
CA ASP A 157 -8.37 -16.30 -23.67
C ASP A 157 -7.25 -15.25 -23.59
N ASP A 158 -7.55 -13.99 -23.94
CA ASP A 158 -6.62 -12.85 -23.83
C ASP A 158 -6.67 -12.16 -22.45
N ILE A 159 -7.50 -12.67 -21.51
CA ILE A 159 -7.55 -12.16 -20.15
C ILE A 159 -6.18 -12.33 -19.50
N LYS A 160 -5.64 -11.21 -18.99
CA LYS A 160 -4.37 -11.18 -18.29
C LYS A 160 -4.53 -11.57 -16.83
N GLN A 161 -3.52 -12.24 -16.33
CA GLN A 161 -3.39 -12.57 -14.92
C GLN A 161 -3.36 -11.30 -14.06
N VAL A 162 -4.06 -11.33 -12.94
CA VAL A 162 -4.14 -10.20 -12.00
C VAL A 162 -3.61 -10.64 -10.64
N PHE A 163 -2.74 -9.81 -10.07
CA PHE A 163 -2.33 -9.90 -8.68
C PHE A 163 -2.85 -8.69 -7.91
N SER A 164 -3.61 -8.93 -6.86
CA SER A 164 -4.02 -7.92 -5.88
C SER A 164 -3.22 -8.14 -4.60
N ILE A 165 -2.21 -7.29 -4.36
CA ILE A 165 -1.27 -7.43 -3.24
C ILE A 165 -1.66 -6.41 -2.16
N TRP A 166 -1.89 -6.88 -0.96
CA TRP A 166 -2.31 -6.10 0.19
C TRP A 166 -1.22 -6.08 1.25
N ILE A 167 -0.73 -4.91 1.60
CA ILE A 167 0.24 -4.71 2.68
C ILE A 167 -0.54 -4.21 3.89
N CYS A 168 -0.64 -5.05 4.91
CA CYS A 168 -1.37 -4.79 6.14
C CYS A 168 -0.38 -4.53 7.26
N MET A 169 -0.37 -3.31 7.77
CA MET A 169 0.50 -2.90 8.88
C MET A 169 -0.15 -3.20 10.23
N ASN A 170 0.63 -3.13 11.30
CA ASN A 170 0.20 -3.34 12.70
C ASN A 170 -0.46 -4.72 12.92
N MET A 171 0.02 -5.74 12.21
CA MET A 171 -0.45 -7.11 12.39
C MET A 171 0.27 -7.79 13.56
N ASP A 172 -0.36 -8.81 14.12
CA ASP A 172 0.22 -9.60 15.22
C ASP A 172 1.46 -10.40 14.78
N ASP A 173 1.49 -10.83 13.50
CA ASP A 173 2.57 -11.64 12.93
C ASP A 173 2.99 -11.17 11.54
N ASN A 174 4.29 -11.29 11.23
CA ASN A 174 4.81 -11.17 9.88
C ASN A 174 4.36 -12.38 9.05
N SER A 175 3.52 -12.16 8.05
CA SER A 175 2.88 -13.22 7.29
C SER A 175 2.76 -12.92 5.81
N VAL A 176 2.69 -13.97 4.99
CA VAL A 176 2.33 -13.88 3.57
C VAL A 176 1.34 -15.01 3.27
N SER A 177 0.18 -14.65 2.72
CA SER A 177 -0.84 -15.58 2.27
C SER A 177 -1.12 -15.36 0.80
N HIS A 178 -1.07 -16.42 0.00
CA HIS A 178 -1.45 -16.40 -1.41
C HIS A 178 -2.79 -17.13 -1.58
N ILE A 179 -3.79 -16.44 -2.10
CA ILE A 179 -5.12 -16.96 -2.38
C ILE A 179 -5.33 -16.96 -3.90
N HIS A 180 -5.68 -18.12 -4.45
CA HIS A 180 -5.87 -18.32 -5.89
C HIS A 180 -6.98 -19.34 -6.15
N LEU A 181 -7.38 -19.48 -7.41
CA LEU A 181 -8.39 -20.45 -7.81
C LEU A 181 -7.80 -21.87 -7.87
N THR A 182 -8.56 -22.83 -7.38
CA THR A 182 -8.26 -24.26 -7.49
C THR A 182 -9.42 -24.98 -8.17
N LYS A 183 -9.14 -26.16 -8.71
CA LYS A 183 -10.15 -27.01 -9.33
C LYS A 183 -10.23 -28.36 -8.60
N ASP A 184 -11.42 -28.67 -8.07
CA ASP A 184 -11.73 -29.97 -7.49
C ASP A 184 -12.52 -30.84 -8.48
N GLU A 185 -12.09 -32.08 -8.65
CA GLU A 185 -12.78 -33.03 -9.51
C GLU A 185 -13.89 -33.74 -8.71
N MET A 186 -15.12 -33.27 -8.84
CA MET A 186 -16.27 -33.81 -8.11
C MET A 186 -16.83 -35.10 -8.68
N LEU A 187 -16.45 -35.49 -9.91
CA LEU A 187 -16.88 -36.70 -10.58
C LEU A 187 -15.69 -37.28 -11.37
N LYS A 188 -15.81 -37.53 -12.66
CA LYS A 188 -14.70 -37.96 -13.51
C LYS A 188 -13.83 -36.77 -13.90
N PRO A 189 -12.50 -36.87 -13.82
CA PRO A 189 -11.60 -35.82 -14.30
C PRO A 189 -11.88 -35.46 -15.76
N TYR A 190 -11.92 -34.15 -16.03
CA TYR A 190 -12.03 -33.61 -17.37
C TYR A 190 -11.04 -32.48 -17.58
N ASN A 191 -10.30 -32.52 -18.68
CA ASN A 191 -9.31 -31.48 -18.98
C ASN A 191 -9.98 -30.26 -19.60
N TRP A 192 -10.62 -29.45 -18.75
CA TRP A 192 -11.10 -28.12 -19.11
C TRP A 192 -9.91 -27.22 -19.52
N LYS A 193 -10.03 -26.66 -20.72
CA LYS A 193 -9.03 -25.69 -21.22
C LYS A 193 -9.27 -24.34 -20.56
N GLY A 194 -8.18 -23.61 -20.30
CA GLY A 194 -8.20 -22.28 -19.69
C GLY A 194 -7.07 -22.13 -18.67
N ASN A 195 -7.03 -20.98 -18.04
CA ASN A 195 -6.03 -20.62 -17.04
C ASN A 195 -6.69 -20.39 -15.67
N LEU A 196 -6.28 -21.15 -14.66
CA LEU A 196 -6.74 -20.97 -13.28
C LEU A 196 -5.97 -19.85 -12.55
N ASP A 197 -4.80 -19.46 -13.06
CA ASP A 197 -3.94 -18.47 -12.42
C ASP A 197 -4.33 -17.03 -12.77
N LEU A 198 -5.52 -16.80 -13.30
CA LEU A 198 -5.99 -15.46 -13.67
C LEU A 198 -6.23 -14.57 -12.46
N LEU A 199 -6.61 -15.15 -11.32
CA LEU A 199 -6.97 -14.44 -10.10
C LEU A 199 -6.01 -14.79 -8.98
N ASN A 200 -5.26 -13.77 -8.50
CA ASN A 200 -4.32 -13.95 -7.41
C ASN A 200 -4.48 -12.81 -6.39
N ILE A 201 -4.62 -13.16 -5.12
CA ILE A 201 -4.62 -12.23 -4.01
C ILE A 201 -3.45 -12.59 -3.10
N VAL A 202 -2.64 -11.61 -2.74
CA VAL A 202 -1.55 -11.78 -1.77
C VAL A 202 -1.80 -10.85 -0.61
N LEU A 203 -1.92 -11.41 0.60
CA LEU A 203 -2.03 -10.66 1.84
C LEU A 203 -0.69 -10.74 2.57
N ILE A 204 -0.09 -9.58 2.85
CA ILE A 204 1.20 -9.43 3.54
C ILE A 204 0.90 -8.75 4.87
N GLY A 205 1.11 -9.47 5.98
CA GLY A 205 1.04 -8.91 7.32
C GLY A 205 2.41 -8.42 7.77
N ILE A 206 2.48 -7.19 8.27
CA ILE A 206 3.69 -6.55 8.79
C ILE A 206 3.46 -6.17 10.25
N THR A 207 4.33 -6.66 11.14
CA THR A 207 4.32 -6.26 12.56
C THR A 207 4.90 -4.88 12.76
N ASN A 208 4.71 -4.29 13.93
CA ASN A 208 5.36 -3.02 14.31
C ASN A 208 6.87 -3.22 14.54
N GLU A 209 7.27 -4.40 15.01
CA GLU A 209 8.67 -4.72 15.18
C GLU A 209 9.30 -5.12 13.83
N ILE A 210 10.41 -4.48 13.51
CA ILE A 210 11.17 -4.78 12.29
C ILE A 210 11.92 -6.08 12.51
N PRO A 211 11.69 -7.13 11.70
CA PRO A 211 12.39 -8.40 11.87
C PRO A 211 13.89 -8.25 11.61
N GLU A 212 14.68 -9.14 12.19
CA GLU A 212 16.10 -9.24 11.88
C GLU A 212 16.34 -9.53 10.40
N HIS A 213 17.53 -9.21 9.92
CA HIS A 213 17.91 -9.47 8.52
C HIS A 213 18.05 -10.98 8.29
N ASP A 214 17.04 -11.59 7.69
CA ASP A 214 16.94 -13.01 7.37
C ASP A 214 16.23 -13.17 6.01
N GLU A 215 16.71 -14.08 5.16
CA GLU A 215 16.16 -14.33 3.82
C GLU A 215 14.63 -14.55 3.82
N LYS A 216 14.10 -15.15 4.88
CA LYS A 216 12.67 -15.40 5.06
C LYS A 216 11.88 -14.10 5.23
N TYR A 217 12.46 -13.11 5.92
CA TYR A 217 11.79 -11.87 6.31
C TYR A 217 12.27 -10.63 5.54
N GLU A 218 13.13 -10.77 4.54
CA GLU A 218 13.68 -9.63 3.78
C GLU A 218 12.62 -8.63 3.30
N MET A 219 11.53 -9.12 2.71
CA MET A 219 10.44 -8.24 2.24
C MET A 219 9.76 -7.53 3.42
N HIS A 220 9.50 -8.23 4.52
CA HIS A 220 8.89 -7.65 5.73
C HIS A 220 9.81 -6.61 6.37
N ARG A 221 11.12 -6.90 6.43
CA ARG A 221 12.13 -5.96 6.93
C ARG A 221 12.21 -4.71 6.07
N LEU A 222 12.26 -4.85 4.74
CA LEU A 222 12.30 -3.71 3.81
C LEU A 222 11.06 -2.83 3.96
N ILE A 223 9.86 -3.42 3.90
CA ILE A 223 8.61 -2.66 3.98
C ILE A 223 8.42 -2.13 5.41
N GLY A 224 8.71 -2.93 6.43
CA GLY A 224 8.64 -2.53 7.83
C GLY A 224 9.57 -1.36 8.14
N ALA A 225 10.83 -1.40 7.69
CA ALA A 225 11.77 -0.30 7.85
C ALA A 225 11.29 0.97 7.13
N LEU A 226 10.83 0.83 5.89
CA LEU A 226 10.33 1.96 5.10
C LEU A 226 9.15 2.64 5.78
N LEU A 227 8.18 1.87 6.30
CA LEU A 227 6.92 2.37 6.85
C LEU A 227 6.92 2.55 8.37
N SER A 228 7.98 2.17 9.08
CA SER A 228 8.11 2.33 10.53
C SER A 228 7.86 3.78 10.96
N SER A 229 7.14 3.97 12.06
CA SER A 229 7.04 5.27 12.74
C SER A 229 8.20 5.52 13.74
N GLU A 230 8.92 4.47 14.12
CA GLU A 230 9.97 4.52 15.15
C GLU A 230 11.36 4.85 14.60
N LEU A 231 11.68 4.34 13.39
CA LEU A 231 12.95 4.61 12.76
C LEU A 231 13.06 6.06 12.27
N LYS A 232 14.22 6.67 12.56
CA LYS A 232 14.57 7.99 12.02
C LYS A 232 14.85 7.91 10.52
N GLU A 233 14.72 9.04 9.84
CA GLU A 233 14.99 9.17 8.41
C GLU A 233 16.29 8.48 7.97
N GLN A 234 17.40 8.78 8.63
CA GLN A 234 18.71 8.25 8.25
C GLN A 234 18.80 6.73 8.43
N GLU A 235 18.23 6.18 9.51
CA GLU A 235 18.19 4.74 9.75
C GLU A 235 17.42 3.99 8.68
N LYS A 236 16.28 4.55 8.22
CA LYS A 236 15.52 3.99 7.09
C LYS A 236 16.33 4.00 5.81
N LEU A 237 16.95 5.13 5.49
CA LEU A 237 17.75 5.29 4.28
C LEU A 237 18.96 4.34 4.29
N ASP A 238 19.62 4.18 5.44
CA ASP A 238 20.76 3.27 5.61
C ASP A 238 20.37 1.82 5.37
N ILE A 239 19.22 1.36 5.90
CA ILE A 239 18.70 0.03 5.65
C ILE A 239 18.40 -0.16 4.17
N ILE A 240 17.68 0.78 3.54
CA ILE A 240 17.25 0.68 2.14
C ILE A 240 18.46 0.66 1.19
N GLU A 241 19.43 1.54 1.43
CA GLU A 241 20.59 1.69 0.55
C GLU A 241 21.61 0.55 0.74
N HIS A 242 21.93 0.21 1.98
CA HIS A 242 23.05 -0.70 2.27
C HIS A 242 22.64 -2.16 2.40
N GLU A 243 21.45 -2.46 2.91
CA GLU A 243 21.01 -3.86 2.98
C GLU A 243 20.34 -4.33 1.69
N TYR A 244 19.61 -3.45 0.99
CA TYR A 244 18.84 -3.81 -0.21
C TYR A 244 19.43 -3.29 -1.51
N ASN A 245 20.54 -2.54 -1.48
CA ASN A 245 21.19 -1.95 -2.65
C ASN A 245 20.22 -1.10 -3.52
N ILE A 246 19.24 -0.45 -2.88
CA ILE A 246 18.27 0.40 -3.56
C ILE A 246 18.87 1.81 -3.67
N PRO A 247 19.06 2.35 -4.89
CA PRO A 247 19.59 3.69 -5.06
C PRO A 247 18.66 4.75 -4.48
N ILE A 248 19.19 5.61 -3.63
CA ILE A 248 18.44 6.70 -3.02
C ILE A 248 18.55 7.96 -3.88
N SER A 249 17.49 8.26 -4.65
CA SER A 249 17.38 9.54 -5.37
C SER A 249 17.08 10.68 -4.42
N GLN A 250 17.27 11.92 -4.88
CA GLN A 250 16.89 13.11 -4.12
C GLN A 250 15.38 13.10 -3.78
N GLU A 251 14.54 12.73 -4.75
CA GLU A 251 13.08 12.65 -4.56
C GLU A 251 12.69 11.58 -3.54
N PHE A 252 13.36 10.41 -3.58
CA PHE A 252 13.15 9.35 -2.60
C PHE A 252 13.46 9.83 -1.18
N ARG A 253 14.60 10.50 -1.00
CA ARG A 253 15.00 11.09 0.29
C ARG A 253 13.99 12.11 0.79
N GLU A 254 13.51 13.00 -0.09
CA GLU A 254 12.50 14.00 0.26
C GLU A 254 11.17 13.33 0.67
N ASP A 255 10.73 12.29 -0.04
CA ASP A 255 9.51 11.55 0.30
C ASP A 255 9.63 10.85 1.67
N VAL A 256 10.78 10.23 1.98
CA VAL A 256 11.05 9.63 3.29
C VAL A 256 11.07 10.70 4.39
N SER A 257 11.75 11.83 4.16
CA SER A 257 11.83 12.93 5.12
C SER A 257 10.45 13.52 5.45
N ILE A 258 9.65 13.78 4.42
CA ILE A 258 8.28 14.30 4.61
C ILE A 258 7.41 13.27 5.34
N MET A 259 7.51 11.99 4.97
CA MET A 259 6.76 10.91 5.63
C MET A 259 7.11 10.80 7.11
N CYS A 260 8.40 10.86 7.49
CA CYS A 260 8.83 10.84 8.88
C CYS A 260 8.28 12.04 9.68
N ASN A 261 8.36 13.24 9.10
CA ASN A 261 7.83 14.45 9.74
C ASN A 261 6.32 14.41 9.93
N LEU A 262 5.57 13.88 8.93
CA LEU A 262 4.12 13.73 9.00
C LEU A 262 3.71 12.66 10.00
N SER A 263 4.43 11.53 10.08
CA SER A 263 4.20 10.47 11.07
C SER A 263 4.35 11.01 12.48
N GLN A 264 5.45 11.69 12.76
CA GLN A 264 5.68 12.34 14.07
C GLN A 264 4.58 13.36 14.40
N GLY A 265 4.21 14.21 13.45
CA GLY A 265 3.14 15.19 13.66
C GLY A 265 1.75 14.60 13.88
N ILE A 266 1.45 13.43 13.29
CA ILE A 266 0.20 12.70 13.52
C ILE A 266 0.21 12.08 14.92
N GLU A 267 1.32 11.48 15.32
CA GLU A 267 1.51 10.89 16.64
C GLU A 267 1.43 11.94 17.75
N ASP A 268 2.15 13.05 17.63
CA ASP A 268 2.10 14.18 18.58
C ASP A 268 0.67 14.70 18.77
N LYS A 269 -0.10 14.79 17.69
CA LYS A 269 -1.51 15.20 17.76
C LYS A 269 -2.40 14.18 18.45
N ALA A 270 -2.17 12.88 18.24
CA ALA A 270 -2.90 11.80 18.89
C ALA A 270 -2.62 11.81 20.39
N ILE A 271 -1.34 11.88 20.78
CA ILE A 271 -0.89 12.00 22.18
C ILE A 271 -1.53 13.23 22.84
N ALA A 272 -1.44 14.39 22.20
CA ALA A 272 -2.02 15.62 22.75
C ALA A 272 -3.54 15.49 22.97
N LYS A 273 -4.26 14.81 22.08
CA LYS A 273 -5.69 14.55 22.23
C LYS A 273 -5.99 13.66 23.43
N ILE A 274 -5.22 12.58 23.61
CA ILE A 274 -5.37 11.66 24.76
C ILE A 274 -5.08 12.40 26.07
N VAL A 275 -3.94 13.09 26.13
CA VAL A 275 -3.53 13.91 27.31
C VAL A 275 -4.63 14.88 27.74
N LEU A 276 -5.17 15.65 26.79
CA LEU A 276 -6.21 16.63 27.08
C LEU A 276 -7.54 15.99 27.51
N ASN A 277 -7.89 14.84 26.96
CA ASN A 277 -9.08 14.10 27.36
C ASN A 277 -8.93 13.55 28.79
N MET A 278 -7.80 12.94 29.10
CA MET A 278 -7.52 12.42 30.46
C MET A 278 -7.48 13.56 31.49
N TYR A 279 -6.87 14.69 31.16
CA TYR A 279 -6.84 15.87 32.02
C TYR A 279 -8.25 16.41 32.30
N LYS A 280 -9.10 16.51 31.27
CA LYS A 280 -10.51 16.95 31.40
C LYS A 280 -11.34 16.08 32.33
N ILE A 281 -11.09 14.78 32.39
CA ILE A 281 -11.81 13.84 33.26
C ILE A 281 -11.15 13.67 34.63
N GLY A 282 -10.11 14.48 34.93
CA GLY A 282 -9.56 14.66 36.28
C GLY A 282 -8.31 13.86 36.61
N TYR A 283 -7.62 13.25 35.63
CA TYR A 283 -6.32 12.62 35.87
C TYR A 283 -5.21 13.68 36.11
N THR A 284 -4.28 13.36 37.00
CA THR A 284 -3.12 14.22 37.24
C THR A 284 -2.08 14.08 36.12
N PRO A 285 -1.20 15.10 35.89
CA PRO A 285 -0.13 15.01 34.89
C PRO A 285 0.74 13.74 35.04
N ASN A 286 1.05 13.32 36.26
CA ASN A 286 1.82 12.10 36.52
C ASN A 286 1.09 10.85 36.04
N GLN A 287 -0.21 10.72 36.37
CA GLN A 287 -1.02 9.58 35.93
C GLN A 287 -1.19 9.53 34.41
N ILE A 288 -1.27 10.69 33.77
CA ILE A 288 -1.35 10.80 32.31
C ILE A 288 -0.01 10.40 31.69
N ALA A 289 1.10 10.88 32.22
CA ALA A 289 2.45 10.55 31.77
C ALA A 289 2.70 9.03 31.81
N ASP A 290 2.35 8.39 32.92
CA ASP A 290 2.46 6.94 33.09
C ASP A 290 1.56 6.15 32.11
N ALA A 291 0.34 6.63 31.86
CA ALA A 291 -0.62 5.95 31.00
C ALA A 291 -0.32 6.09 29.50
N VAL A 292 0.29 7.22 29.11
CA VAL A 292 0.56 7.56 27.70
C VAL A 292 2.00 7.22 27.30
N GLY A 293 2.90 7.02 28.29
CA GLY A 293 4.31 6.70 28.06
C GLY A 293 5.18 7.92 27.67
N VAL A 294 4.77 9.13 28.07
CA VAL A 294 5.52 10.38 27.81
C VAL A 294 6.00 11.01 29.12
N SER A 295 6.88 12.00 29.06
CA SER A 295 7.35 12.69 30.24
C SER A 295 6.27 13.61 30.86
N VAL A 296 6.34 13.82 32.17
CA VAL A 296 5.43 14.75 32.90
C VAL A 296 5.54 16.17 32.35
N ASP A 297 6.76 16.62 32.03
CA ASP A 297 7.03 17.94 31.46
C ASP A 297 6.33 18.13 30.10
N GLU A 298 6.30 17.08 29.30
CA GLU A 298 5.60 17.04 28.01
C GLU A 298 4.09 17.13 28.18
N VAL A 299 3.52 16.35 29.10
CA VAL A 299 2.10 16.43 29.47
C VAL A 299 1.72 17.84 29.91
N GLU A 300 2.50 18.47 30.83
CA GLU A 300 2.27 19.82 31.28
C GLU A 300 2.37 20.86 30.14
N THR A 301 3.32 20.65 29.22
CA THR A 301 3.48 21.53 28.05
C THR A 301 2.27 21.46 27.13
N ILE A 302 1.71 20.26 26.88
CA ILE A 302 0.50 20.06 26.09
C ILE A 302 -0.70 20.73 26.75
N ILE A 303 -0.87 20.58 28.06
CA ILE A 303 -1.97 21.20 28.84
C ILE A 303 -1.86 22.72 28.75
N LYS A 304 -0.68 23.30 29.05
CA LYS A 304 -0.43 24.76 29.02
C LYS A 304 -0.68 25.39 27.64
N LYS A 305 -0.30 24.70 26.56
CA LYS A 305 -0.53 25.21 25.18
C LYS A 305 -1.99 25.34 24.81
N LYS A 306 -2.90 24.61 25.47
CA LYS A 306 -4.34 24.63 25.17
C LYS A 306 -5.21 25.29 26.24
N GLU A 307 -4.70 25.64 27.38
CA GLU A 307 -5.35 26.60 28.26
C GLU A 307 -5.12 28.01 27.64
N PRO A 308 -6.13 28.62 26.95
CA PRO A 308 -5.99 30.01 26.59
C PRO A 308 -5.87 30.76 27.92
N ALA A 309 -4.91 31.67 28.02
CA ALA A 309 -4.79 32.56 29.14
C ALA A 309 -6.16 33.15 29.50
N MET A 310 -6.80 32.61 30.51
CA MET A 310 -7.86 33.31 31.22
C MET A 310 -7.19 34.35 32.06
N ALA A 311 -7.00 35.51 31.49
CA ALA A 311 -6.69 36.75 32.17
C ALA A 311 -7.81 37.76 31.90
#